data_82def54c97f2a85e10f692cb52ed74d1
#
_entry.id   82def54c97f2a85e10f692cb52ed74d1
#
_cell.length_a   1.000
_cell.length_b   1.000
_cell.length_c   1.000
_cell.angle_alpha   90.00
_cell.angle_beta   90.00
_cell.angle_gamma   90.00
#
_symmetry.space_group_name_H-M   'P 1'
#
loop_
_entity.id
_entity.type
_entity.pdbx_description
1 polymer ?
#
loop_
_entity_poly.entity_id
_entity_poly.type
_entity_poly.pdbx_seq_one_letter_code
_entity_poly.pdbx_strand_id
1 'polypeptide(L)'
;MKDPSKIILFISLFLAATQLISCEYESIRVLTSDNDSDGIFDFYDNCPETPNPEQKDSDKDGIGDLCDYVNFSSLPCENGMAGIYPCNGYDLSGYLSLEELSIGTALGNITGNDSWGWTDPQDGKEYALVGISSHTAFVDINDPQNLKLIGVLPTATVNSSWRDIKVYQNHAFIVSEAAGHGMQVFDLTRLRNSENTAVTFEADAHFTEFGSAHNIVINEASGYAYIVGAGGTPFGGGPLFINIQNPLAPIMEGGLGEGGYSHDAQVVSYDGPDLDYLGKEILIGSNEDKVVIANVSDKSNPIIISTIQYTNIGYTHQGWFTENFRYFIVGDELDERDIGINTRSLIFDLNDLDNPVLSFEYIGTNSSIDHNGYTVGDSYFLASYRAGIREIDISDIENQSMTEVGFFDTYPENNETGFDGVWNVYPFFTSGQIVISDIDRGLFVVKKSN
;
A
#
# COMPACT_ATOMS: atom_id res chain seq x y z
N MET A 1 35.64 -67.07 -26.06
CA MET A 1 34.77 -66.45 -25.03
C MET A 1 35.49 -65.21 -24.52
N LYS A 2 34.95 -64.04 -24.77
CA LYS A 2 35.53 -62.75 -24.31
C LYS A 2 35.09 -62.52 -22.88
N ASP A 3 36.06 -62.25 -22.01
CA ASP A 3 35.88 -62.05 -20.56
C ASP A 3 34.93 -60.88 -20.26
N PRO A 4 33.81 -61.12 -19.57
CA PRO A 4 32.82 -60.04 -19.29
C PRO A 4 33.34 -58.99 -18.26
N SER A 5 34.39 -59.29 -17.53
CA SER A 5 35.00 -58.40 -16.54
C SER A 5 35.62 -57.14 -17.13
N LYS A 6 36.10 -57.23 -18.39
CA LYS A 6 36.69 -56.07 -19.08
C LYS A 6 35.68 -55.09 -19.64
N ILE A 7 34.44 -55.55 -19.90
CA ILE A 7 33.34 -54.65 -20.35
C ILE A 7 32.79 -53.82 -19.22
N ILE A 8 32.71 -54.39 -18.01
CA ILE A 8 32.20 -53.68 -16.84
C ILE A 8 33.19 -52.58 -16.39
N LEU A 9 34.50 -52.85 -16.52
CA LEU A 9 35.53 -51.85 -16.16
C LEU A 9 35.54 -50.64 -17.10
N PHE A 10 35.25 -50.84 -18.39
CA PHE A 10 35.17 -49.75 -19.36
C PHE A 10 33.90 -48.88 -19.17
N ILE A 11 32.78 -49.47 -18.81
CA ILE A 11 31.53 -48.75 -18.54
C ILE A 11 31.62 -47.95 -17.25
N SER A 12 32.24 -48.46 -16.21
CA SER A 12 32.44 -47.75 -14.94
C SER A 12 33.43 -46.56 -15.06
N LEU A 13 34.48 -46.73 -15.90
CA LEU A 13 35.39 -45.61 -16.17
C LEU A 13 34.74 -44.49 -17.02
N PHE A 14 33.84 -44.83 -17.95
CA PHE A 14 33.14 -43.84 -18.78
C PHE A 14 32.08 -43.08 -17.96
N LEU A 15 31.36 -43.75 -17.04
CA LEU A 15 30.43 -43.12 -16.10
C LEU A 15 31.14 -42.22 -15.08
N ALA A 16 32.32 -42.61 -14.58
CA ALA A 16 33.10 -41.80 -13.66
C ALA A 16 33.69 -40.54 -14.38
N ALA A 17 34.09 -40.67 -15.66
CA ALA A 17 34.58 -39.56 -16.44
C ALA A 17 33.47 -38.55 -16.80
N THR A 18 32.24 -39.03 -17.05
CA THR A 18 31.09 -38.12 -17.31
C THR A 18 30.61 -37.40 -16.05
N GLN A 19 30.70 -38.03 -14.87
CA GLN A 19 30.37 -37.33 -13.61
C GLN A 19 31.41 -36.29 -13.22
N LEU A 20 32.72 -36.56 -13.49
CA LEU A 20 33.76 -35.55 -13.24
C LEU A 20 33.65 -34.36 -14.20
N ILE A 21 33.32 -34.58 -15.48
CA ILE A 21 33.15 -33.51 -16.45
C ILE A 21 31.90 -32.69 -16.14
N SER A 22 30.81 -33.30 -15.66
CA SER A 22 29.61 -32.54 -15.25
C SER A 22 29.84 -31.67 -14.00
N CYS A 23 30.60 -32.19 -13.02
CA CYS A 23 30.94 -31.46 -11.81
C CYS A 23 31.90 -30.29 -12.07
N GLU A 24 32.88 -30.46 -12.97
CA GLU A 24 33.77 -29.37 -13.41
C GLU A 24 33.01 -28.33 -14.27
N TYR A 25 32.06 -28.78 -15.10
CA TYR A 25 31.29 -27.85 -15.93
C TYR A 25 30.32 -27.01 -15.12
N GLU A 26 29.65 -27.56 -14.11
CA GLU A 26 28.82 -26.76 -13.18
C GLU A 26 29.66 -25.81 -12.32
N SER A 27 30.81 -26.24 -11.81
CA SER A 27 31.69 -25.34 -11.06
C SER A 27 32.29 -24.23 -11.90
N ILE A 28 32.60 -24.47 -13.19
CA ILE A 28 33.07 -23.45 -14.12
C ILE A 28 31.93 -22.47 -14.46
N ARG A 29 30.69 -22.95 -14.60
CA ARG A 29 29.54 -22.08 -14.89
C ARG A 29 29.24 -21.13 -13.74
N VAL A 30 29.32 -21.59 -12.50
CA VAL A 30 29.15 -20.75 -11.30
C VAL A 30 30.24 -19.69 -11.19
N LEU A 31 31.47 -19.96 -11.67
CA LEU A 31 32.59 -19.02 -11.63
C LEU A 31 32.60 -18.00 -12.77
N THR A 32 31.75 -18.14 -13.77
CA THR A 32 31.73 -17.31 -14.99
C THR A 32 30.34 -16.78 -15.34
N SER A 33 29.31 -17.04 -14.53
CA SER A 33 28.02 -16.39 -14.68
C SER A 33 28.09 -14.95 -14.22
N ASP A 34 27.38 -14.07 -14.88
CA ASP A 34 27.21 -12.66 -14.62
C ASP A 34 25.73 -12.39 -14.97
N ASN A 35 24.85 -12.58 -13.96
CA ASN A 35 23.41 -12.67 -14.16
C ASN A 35 22.81 -11.30 -14.47
N ASP A 36 23.35 -10.24 -13.89
CA ASP A 36 22.88 -8.87 -14.06
C ASP A 36 23.65 -8.07 -15.11
N SER A 37 24.74 -8.69 -15.67
CA SER A 37 25.56 -8.14 -16.77
C SER A 37 26.30 -6.85 -16.44
N ASP A 38 26.72 -6.67 -15.18
CA ASP A 38 27.48 -5.52 -14.73
C ASP A 38 29.00 -5.64 -14.95
N GLY A 39 29.48 -6.83 -15.32
CA GLY A 39 30.90 -7.15 -15.59
C GLY A 39 31.60 -7.82 -14.41
N ILE A 40 30.92 -8.08 -13.31
CA ILE A 40 31.40 -8.84 -12.15
C ILE A 40 30.76 -10.22 -12.20
N PHE A 41 31.53 -11.28 -12.00
CA PHE A 41 30.94 -12.63 -11.97
C PHE A 41 30.21 -12.88 -10.66
N ASP A 42 29.03 -13.54 -10.70
CA ASP A 42 28.15 -13.81 -9.56
C ASP A 42 28.89 -14.30 -8.30
N PHE A 43 29.98 -15.06 -8.47
CA PHE A 43 30.77 -15.58 -7.36
C PHE A 43 31.58 -14.50 -6.62
N TYR A 44 31.93 -13.42 -7.29
CA TYR A 44 32.69 -12.28 -6.75
C TYR A 44 31.83 -11.05 -6.55
N ASP A 45 30.59 -11.11 -7.04
CA ASP A 45 29.65 -10.03 -6.99
C ASP A 45 28.96 -9.99 -5.63
N ASN A 46 29.00 -8.83 -5.00
CA ASN A 46 28.28 -8.60 -3.75
C ASN A 46 26.79 -8.27 -3.94
N CYS A 47 26.33 -8.16 -5.23
CA CYS A 47 24.92 -8.03 -5.62
C CYS A 47 24.58 -8.82 -6.90
N PRO A 48 24.63 -10.17 -6.93
CA PRO A 48 24.61 -10.98 -8.16
C PRO A 48 23.39 -10.87 -9.06
N GLU A 49 22.33 -10.20 -8.62
CA GLU A 49 21.07 -10.00 -9.38
C GLU A 49 20.81 -8.50 -9.66
N THR A 50 21.71 -7.58 -9.21
CA THR A 50 21.52 -6.13 -9.31
C THR A 50 22.79 -5.45 -9.80
N PRO A 51 22.81 -4.86 -11.02
CA PRO A 51 24.04 -4.28 -11.59
C PRO A 51 24.68 -3.23 -10.68
N ASN A 52 25.86 -3.55 -10.18
CA ASN A 52 26.65 -2.66 -9.30
C ASN A 52 28.15 -2.72 -9.56
N PRO A 53 28.65 -2.37 -10.75
CA PRO A 53 30.04 -2.56 -11.15
C PRO A 53 31.07 -1.91 -10.23
N GLU A 54 30.66 -0.97 -9.38
CA GLU A 54 31.52 -0.34 -8.37
C GLU A 54 31.69 -1.19 -7.10
N GLN A 55 30.87 -2.23 -6.91
CA GLN A 55 30.91 -3.16 -5.78
C GLN A 55 30.96 -2.46 -4.41
N LYS A 56 30.24 -1.34 -4.30
CA LYS A 56 30.21 -0.53 -3.09
C LYS A 56 29.50 -1.32 -1.97
N ASP A 57 30.14 -1.38 -0.80
CA ASP A 57 29.69 -2.04 0.42
C ASP A 57 30.13 -1.13 1.59
N SER A 58 29.17 -0.33 2.08
CA SER A 58 29.46 0.75 3.04
C SER A 58 29.63 0.25 4.47
N ASP A 59 28.95 -0.81 4.88
CA ASP A 59 29.04 -1.40 6.21
C ASP A 59 29.98 -2.62 6.27
N LYS A 60 30.41 -3.13 5.11
CA LYS A 60 31.40 -4.21 4.92
C LYS A 60 30.93 -5.57 5.45
N ASP A 61 29.66 -5.86 5.30
CA ASP A 61 29.10 -7.16 5.65
C ASP A 61 29.22 -8.19 4.50
N GLY A 62 29.61 -7.77 3.31
CA GLY A 62 29.83 -8.59 2.13
C GLY A 62 28.64 -8.57 1.15
N ILE A 63 27.61 -7.82 1.45
CA ILE A 63 26.48 -7.53 0.56
C ILE A 63 26.68 -6.09 0.03
N GLY A 64 26.51 -5.88 -1.25
CA GLY A 64 26.67 -4.54 -1.84
C GLY A 64 25.55 -3.60 -1.50
N ASP A 65 25.86 -2.31 -1.32
CA ASP A 65 24.88 -1.26 -1.00
C ASP A 65 23.62 -1.29 -1.89
N LEU A 66 23.74 -1.75 -3.12
CA LEU A 66 22.63 -1.80 -4.07
C LEU A 66 21.66 -2.98 -3.87
N CYS A 67 22.06 -4.01 -3.15
CA CYS A 67 21.23 -5.17 -2.85
C CYS A 67 21.19 -5.50 -1.36
N ASP A 68 21.86 -4.71 -0.53
CA ASP A 68 21.79 -4.82 0.91
C ASP A 68 20.55 -4.09 1.43
N TYR A 69 19.43 -4.76 1.39
CA TYR A 69 18.13 -4.26 1.88
C TYR A 69 17.98 -4.39 3.42
N VAL A 70 18.98 -4.94 4.10
CA VAL A 70 18.82 -5.42 5.49
C VAL A 70 19.37 -4.48 6.55
N ASN A 71 20.23 -3.49 6.21
CA ASN A 71 20.91 -2.66 7.21
C ASN A 71 20.84 -1.15 7.00
N PHE A 72 19.83 -0.62 6.31
CA PHE A 72 19.71 0.83 6.19
C PHE A 72 19.03 1.45 7.42
N SER A 73 19.83 1.70 8.43
CA SER A 73 19.47 2.70 9.43
C SER A 73 19.51 4.09 8.79
N SER A 74 18.37 4.71 8.49
CA SER A 74 18.24 6.11 8.07
C SER A 74 19.24 6.60 7.02
N LEU A 75 18.79 6.82 5.79
CA LEU A 75 19.57 7.38 4.69
C LEU A 75 19.06 8.78 4.34
N PRO A 76 19.91 9.83 4.44
CA PRO A 76 19.51 11.15 3.98
C PRO A 76 19.38 11.19 2.46
N CYS A 77 18.46 12.01 1.96
CA CYS A 77 18.33 12.30 0.54
C CYS A 77 19.45 13.26 0.09
N GLU A 78 20.54 12.72 -0.41
CA GLU A 78 21.68 13.51 -0.87
C GLU A 78 21.87 13.38 -2.39
N ASN A 79 21.97 14.52 -3.06
CA ASN A 79 22.12 14.58 -4.51
C ASN A 79 20.99 13.87 -5.30
N GLY A 80 19.80 13.82 -4.73
CA GLY A 80 18.62 13.18 -5.35
C GLY A 80 18.46 11.70 -5.08
N MET A 81 19.26 11.14 -4.17
CA MET A 81 19.25 9.72 -3.82
C MET A 81 19.32 9.51 -2.31
N ALA A 82 18.54 8.56 -1.79
CA ALA A 82 18.69 7.97 -0.47
C ALA A 82 19.11 6.50 -0.66
N GLY A 83 20.43 6.24 -0.67
CA GLY A 83 20.96 4.96 -1.11
C GLY A 83 20.70 4.72 -2.59
N ILE A 84 19.92 3.70 -2.92
CA ILE A 84 19.48 3.40 -4.30
C ILE A 84 18.19 4.10 -4.70
N TYR A 85 17.45 4.65 -3.73
CA TYR A 85 16.11 5.19 -3.94
C TYR A 85 16.17 6.65 -4.39
N PRO A 86 15.62 6.99 -5.57
CA PRO A 86 15.48 8.38 -5.99
C PRO A 86 14.59 9.15 -5.01
N CYS A 87 15.00 10.37 -4.68
CA CYS A 87 14.27 11.19 -3.71
C CYS A 87 14.41 12.69 -3.99
N ASN A 88 13.47 13.44 -3.46
CA ASN A 88 13.52 14.90 -3.37
C ASN A 88 12.81 15.34 -2.09
N GLY A 89 13.56 15.88 -1.13
CA GLY A 89 13.01 16.40 0.11
C GLY A 89 12.54 15.35 1.13
N TYR A 90 12.87 14.08 0.94
CA TYR A 90 12.53 12.97 1.86
C TYR A 90 13.71 12.07 2.14
N ASP A 91 14.03 11.89 3.42
CA ASP A 91 15.01 10.95 3.91
C ASP A 91 14.36 9.58 4.17
N LEU A 92 15.04 8.48 3.86
CA LEU A 92 14.64 7.16 4.34
C LEU A 92 14.94 7.08 5.84
N SER A 93 13.92 6.91 6.64
CA SER A 93 14.05 6.79 8.10
C SER A 93 14.19 5.34 8.55
N GLY A 94 13.54 4.39 7.87
CA GLY A 94 13.61 2.97 8.18
C GLY A 94 12.93 2.12 7.12
N TYR A 95 13.27 0.83 7.12
CA TYR A 95 12.77 -0.15 6.15
C TYR A 95 12.62 -1.52 6.80
N LEU A 96 11.60 -2.28 6.42
CA LEU A 96 11.45 -3.72 6.67
C LEU A 96 10.97 -4.42 5.39
N SER A 97 11.72 -5.43 4.97
CA SER A 97 11.36 -6.28 3.84
C SER A 97 10.09 -7.08 4.11
N LEU A 98 9.48 -7.63 3.05
CA LEU A 98 8.34 -8.57 3.17
C LEU A 98 8.69 -9.78 4.06
N GLU A 99 9.94 -10.24 4.03
CA GLU A 99 10.41 -11.33 4.87
C GLU A 99 10.40 -10.93 6.34
N GLU A 100 10.92 -9.78 6.68
CA GLU A 100 10.98 -9.27 8.05
C GLU A 100 9.60 -8.90 8.60
N LEU A 101 8.63 -8.58 7.75
CA LEU A 101 7.22 -8.36 8.11
C LEU A 101 6.47 -9.67 8.38
N SER A 102 7.10 -10.83 8.24
CA SER A 102 6.45 -12.15 8.30
C SER A 102 7.03 -13.01 9.41
N ILE A 103 6.19 -13.83 10.06
CA ILE A 103 6.59 -14.79 11.08
C ILE A 103 6.29 -16.20 10.56
N GLY A 104 7.33 -17.03 10.42
CA GLY A 104 7.18 -18.49 10.26
C GLY A 104 6.42 -18.94 9.01
N THR A 105 6.16 -18.09 8.08
CA THR A 105 5.56 -18.43 6.79
C THR A 105 6.64 -18.92 5.85
N ALA A 106 6.40 -20.06 5.20
CA ALA A 106 7.20 -20.43 4.04
C ALA A 106 7.00 -19.31 3.00
N LEU A 107 8.05 -18.55 2.74
CA LEU A 107 8.08 -17.44 1.80
C LEU A 107 7.77 -17.97 0.39
N GLY A 108 6.51 -17.97 0.01
CA GLY A 108 6.04 -18.29 -1.33
C GLY A 108 5.09 -17.20 -1.75
N ASN A 109 5.50 -16.35 -2.70
CA ASN A 109 4.69 -15.32 -3.35
C ASN A 109 3.81 -14.51 -2.36
N ILE A 110 4.39 -13.95 -1.31
CA ILE A 110 3.74 -12.94 -0.49
C ILE A 110 3.96 -11.57 -1.13
N THR A 111 2.94 -10.72 -1.07
CA THR A 111 2.99 -9.33 -1.55
C THR A 111 2.51 -8.40 -0.45
N GLY A 112 3.06 -7.18 -0.43
CA GLY A 112 2.47 -6.07 0.31
C GLY A 112 1.16 -5.63 -0.34
N ASN A 113 0.34 -4.91 0.42
CA ASN A 113 -0.84 -4.19 -0.05
C ASN A 113 -1.10 -2.97 0.83
N ASP A 114 -2.34 -2.67 1.22
CA ASP A 114 -2.67 -1.46 1.94
C ASP A 114 -1.98 -1.35 3.31
N SER A 115 -1.89 -0.15 3.83
CA SER A 115 -1.35 0.15 5.15
C SER A 115 -2.13 1.26 5.83
N TRP A 116 -2.09 1.25 7.15
CA TRP A 116 -2.63 2.32 7.98
C TRP A 116 -1.71 2.62 9.15
N GLY A 117 -2.00 3.69 9.89
CA GLY A 117 -1.26 4.06 11.08
C GLY A 117 -2.13 4.06 12.33
N TRP A 118 -1.49 3.84 13.47
CA TRP A 118 -2.10 4.04 14.79
C TRP A 118 -1.13 4.77 15.74
N THR A 119 -1.60 5.84 16.33
CA THR A 119 -0.90 6.50 17.43
C THR A 119 -1.58 6.10 18.75
N ASP A 120 -0.82 5.47 19.64
CA ASP A 120 -1.35 5.09 20.95
C ASP A 120 -1.67 6.34 21.78
N PRO A 121 -2.93 6.58 22.13
CA PRO A 121 -3.31 7.76 22.92
C PRO A 121 -2.78 7.74 24.34
N GLN A 122 -2.24 6.61 24.83
CA GLN A 122 -1.70 6.48 26.17
C GLN A 122 -0.29 7.07 26.31
N ASP A 123 0.58 6.83 25.33
CA ASP A 123 1.99 7.23 25.41
C ASP A 123 2.52 7.93 24.15
N GLY A 124 1.67 8.10 23.13
CA GLY A 124 1.98 8.79 21.89
C GLY A 124 2.84 7.98 20.92
N LYS A 125 3.02 6.69 21.17
CA LYS A 125 3.75 5.82 20.24
C LYS A 125 3.00 5.58 18.96
N GLU A 126 3.75 5.52 17.88
CA GLU A 126 3.24 5.34 16.52
C GLU A 126 3.54 3.94 16.01
N TYR A 127 2.56 3.33 15.36
CA TYR A 127 2.64 1.98 14.81
C TYR A 127 2.15 1.97 13.37
N ALA A 128 2.89 1.31 12.50
CA ALA A 128 2.43 0.98 11.15
C ALA A 128 1.68 -0.36 11.16
N LEU A 129 0.53 -0.39 10.51
CA LEU A 129 -0.28 -1.57 10.24
C LEU A 129 -0.13 -1.88 8.75
N VAL A 130 0.51 -2.97 8.41
CA VAL A 130 0.87 -3.30 7.01
C VAL A 130 0.14 -4.54 6.56
N GLY A 131 -0.66 -4.40 5.52
CA GLY A 131 -1.32 -5.52 4.86
C GLY A 131 -0.32 -6.34 4.05
N ILE A 132 -0.28 -7.63 4.31
CA ILE A 132 0.44 -8.63 3.53
C ILE A 132 -0.58 -9.63 3.00
N SER A 133 -0.34 -10.25 1.88
CA SER A 133 -1.30 -11.16 1.26
C SER A 133 -1.79 -12.29 2.20
N SER A 134 -1.00 -12.70 3.19
CA SER A 134 -1.31 -13.78 4.15
C SER A 134 -1.68 -13.30 5.55
N HIS A 135 -1.45 -12.03 5.89
CA HIS A 135 -1.65 -11.51 7.26
C HIS A 135 -1.63 -9.98 7.28
N THR A 136 -1.87 -9.40 8.44
CA THR A 136 -1.57 -8.00 8.75
C THR A 136 -0.40 -7.97 9.72
N ALA A 137 0.66 -7.21 9.42
CA ALA A 137 1.81 -7.00 10.27
C ALA A 137 1.65 -5.71 11.10
N PHE A 138 2.06 -5.74 12.36
CA PHE A 138 2.06 -4.60 13.27
C PHE A 138 3.49 -4.23 13.63
N VAL A 139 3.92 -3.02 13.28
CA VAL A 139 5.30 -2.55 13.40
C VAL A 139 5.38 -1.32 14.31
N ASP A 140 6.22 -1.38 15.34
CA ASP A 140 6.61 -0.22 16.13
C ASP A 140 7.61 0.62 15.33
N ILE A 141 7.25 1.88 15.02
CA ILE A 141 8.05 2.81 14.22
C ILE A 141 8.65 3.95 15.04
N ASN A 142 8.61 3.87 16.37
CA ASN A 142 9.07 4.96 17.27
C ASN A 142 10.58 5.19 17.21
N ASP A 143 11.35 4.14 16.97
CA ASP A 143 12.76 4.23 16.60
C ASP A 143 12.89 3.82 15.12
N PRO A 144 12.88 4.79 14.20
CA PRO A 144 12.90 4.47 12.78
C PRO A 144 14.21 3.81 12.31
N GLN A 145 15.29 3.93 13.10
CA GLN A 145 16.55 3.20 12.83
C GLN A 145 16.48 1.73 13.26
N ASN A 146 15.48 1.35 14.06
CA ASN A 146 15.27 0.01 14.58
C ASN A 146 13.78 -0.32 14.55
N LEU A 147 13.18 -0.33 13.36
CA LEU A 147 11.79 -0.73 13.18
C LEU A 147 11.58 -2.12 13.77
N LYS A 148 10.47 -2.32 14.49
CA LYS A 148 10.26 -3.57 15.19
C LYS A 148 8.93 -4.20 14.82
N LEU A 149 8.96 -5.36 14.17
CA LEU A 149 7.77 -6.20 14.04
C LEU A 149 7.32 -6.66 15.43
N ILE A 150 6.13 -6.22 15.86
CA ILE A 150 5.52 -6.62 17.13
C ILE A 150 4.82 -7.97 17.00
N GLY A 151 4.17 -8.18 15.87
CA GLY A 151 3.47 -9.41 15.58
C GLY A 151 2.63 -9.34 14.32
N VAL A 152 1.97 -10.45 14.03
CA VAL A 152 1.12 -10.60 12.85
C VAL A 152 -0.25 -11.13 13.22
N LEU A 153 -1.29 -10.67 12.53
CA LEU A 153 -2.63 -11.25 12.56
C LEU A 153 -2.87 -12.02 11.25
N PRO A 154 -2.92 -13.35 11.25
CA PRO A 154 -3.18 -14.14 10.06
C PRO A 154 -4.51 -13.78 9.39
N THR A 155 -4.57 -13.91 8.06
CA THR A 155 -5.83 -13.76 7.32
C THR A 155 -6.91 -14.71 7.84
N ALA A 156 -8.17 -14.27 7.87
CA ALA A 156 -9.27 -15.10 8.37
C ALA A 156 -9.54 -16.34 7.51
N THR A 157 -9.20 -16.29 6.22
CA THR A 157 -9.40 -17.37 5.26
C THR A 157 -8.16 -17.62 4.41
N VAL A 158 -8.25 -17.53 3.09
CA VAL A 158 -7.14 -17.75 2.17
C VAL A 158 -6.35 -16.45 1.93
N ASN A 159 -5.14 -16.57 1.40
CA ASN A 159 -4.35 -15.41 1.00
C ASN A 159 -5.06 -14.59 -0.10
N SER A 160 -4.86 -13.29 -0.06
CA SER A 160 -5.33 -12.35 -1.07
C SER A 160 -4.34 -11.20 -1.24
N SER A 161 -4.14 -10.75 -2.45
CA SER A 161 -3.32 -9.57 -2.75
C SER A 161 -4.04 -8.26 -2.38
N TRP A 162 -5.33 -8.30 -2.06
CA TRP A 162 -6.15 -7.15 -1.68
C TRP A 162 -6.61 -7.27 -0.25
N ARG A 163 -6.16 -6.33 0.57
CA ARG A 163 -6.50 -6.18 1.99
C ARG A 163 -6.51 -4.70 2.31
N ASP A 164 -7.50 -4.25 3.07
CA ASP A 164 -7.57 -2.88 3.55
C ASP A 164 -7.74 -2.82 5.07
N ILE A 165 -7.18 -1.77 5.69
CA ILE A 165 -7.06 -1.59 7.12
C ILE A 165 -7.41 -0.17 7.49
N LYS A 166 -8.34 0.02 8.43
CA LYS A 166 -8.60 1.32 9.06
C LYS A 166 -8.68 1.16 10.58
N VAL A 167 -8.57 2.26 11.30
CA VAL A 167 -8.51 2.29 12.77
C VAL A 167 -9.65 3.13 13.34
N TYR A 168 -10.27 2.61 14.40
CA TYR A 168 -11.25 3.34 15.20
C TYR A 168 -11.18 2.89 16.66
N GLN A 169 -11.19 3.85 17.62
CA GLN A 169 -11.16 3.58 19.07
C GLN A 169 -10.13 2.51 19.50
N ASN A 170 -8.88 2.67 19.04
CA ASN A 170 -7.78 1.72 19.31
C ASN A 170 -8.01 0.31 18.79
N HIS A 171 -8.87 0.10 17.79
CA HIS A 171 -9.04 -1.17 17.12
C HIS A 171 -8.76 -1.03 15.62
N ALA A 172 -8.04 -2.01 15.09
CA ALA A 172 -7.90 -2.17 13.64
C ALA A 172 -9.10 -2.97 13.12
N PHE A 173 -9.66 -2.49 12.01
CA PHE A 173 -10.70 -3.15 11.23
C PHE A 173 -10.09 -3.54 9.89
N ILE A 174 -10.11 -4.82 9.57
CA ILE A 174 -9.35 -5.40 8.46
C ILE A 174 -10.30 -6.19 7.58
N VAL A 175 -10.37 -5.81 6.31
CA VAL A 175 -11.14 -6.51 5.27
C VAL A 175 -10.21 -7.11 4.22
N SER A 176 -10.73 -7.97 3.35
CA SER A 176 -9.98 -8.57 2.25
C SER A 176 -10.92 -9.09 1.17
N GLU A 177 -10.42 -9.15 -0.07
CA GLU A 177 -11.11 -9.83 -1.16
C GLU A 177 -11.09 -11.38 -1.06
N ALA A 178 -10.37 -11.93 -0.10
CA ALA A 178 -10.41 -13.36 0.15
C ALA A 178 -11.83 -13.84 0.42
N ALA A 179 -12.25 -14.90 -0.27
CA ALA A 179 -13.61 -15.42 -0.16
C ALA A 179 -13.95 -15.80 1.30
N GLY A 180 -15.03 -15.24 1.82
CA GLY A 180 -15.50 -15.50 3.19
C GLY A 180 -14.67 -14.83 4.28
N HIS A 181 -13.81 -13.87 3.94
CA HIS A 181 -12.97 -13.18 4.92
C HIS A 181 -13.78 -12.36 5.93
N GLY A 182 -14.81 -11.66 5.48
CA GLY A 182 -15.54 -10.71 6.33
C GLY A 182 -14.66 -9.58 6.84
N MET A 183 -14.84 -9.18 8.10
CA MET A 183 -14.05 -8.13 8.74
C MET A 183 -13.47 -8.65 10.08
N GLN A 184 -12.14 -8.69 10.19
CA GLN A 184 -11.44 -8.95 11.45
C GLN A 184 -11.35 -7.65 12.25
N VAL A 185 -11.46 -7.76 13.58
CA VAL A 185 -11.24 -6.65 14.51
C VAL A 185 -10.13 -7.04 15.48
N PHE A 186 -9.16 -6.13 15.67
CA PHE A 186 -8.02 -6.37 16.54
C PHE A 186 -7.81 -5.18 17.49
N ASP A 187 -7.72 -5.45 18.79
CA ASP A 187 -7.43 -4.45 19.82
C ASP A 187 -5.94 -4.06 19.80
N LEU A 188 -5.64 -2.88 19.29
CA LEU A 188 -4.28 -2.36 19.13
C LEU A 188 -3.57 -2.11 20.48
N THR A 189 -4.31 -1.99 21.58
CA THR A 189 -3.69 -1.86 22.91
C THR A 189 -2.87 -3.09 23.30
N ARG A 190 -3.09 -4.23 22.65
CA ARG A 190 -2.29 -5.46 22.79
C ARG A 190 -0.87 -5.34 22.25
N LEU A 191 -0.59 -4.31 21.45
CA LEU A 191 0.76 -4.00 20.96
C LEU A 191 1.64 -3.38 22.06
N ARG A 192 1.02 -2.86 23.14
CA ARG A 192 1.74 -2.32 24.29
C ARG A 192 2.53 -3.40 25.00
N ASN A 193 3.69 -3.01 25.55
CA ASN A 193 4.54 -3.89 26.35
C ASN A 193 4.93 -5.19 25.64
N SER A 194 5.01 -5.18 24.32
CA SER A 194 5.44 -6.33 23.53
C SER A 194 6.87 -6.75 23.91
N GLU A 195 7.07 -8.05 24.06
CA GLU A 195 8.39 -8.63 24.28
C GLU A 195 9.28 -8.46 23.01
N ASN A 196 10.57 -8.79 23.13
CA ASN A 196 11.52 -8.64 22.00
C ASN A 196 11.32 -9.67 20.86
N THR A 197 10.29 -10.50 20.93
CA THR A 197 9.99 -11.50 19.91
C THR A 197 8.59 -11.25 19.36
N ALA A 198 8.49 -11.15 18.04
CA ALA A 198 7.22 -10.99 17.36
C ALA A 198 6.30 -12.19 17.59
N VAL A 199 4.99 -11.94 17.73
CA VAL A 199 4.00 -12.95 18.07
C VAL A 199 2.91 -13.08 17.00
N THR A 200 2.30 -14.25 16.89
CA THR A 200 1.10 -14.44 16.09
C THR A 200 -0.13 -14.15 16.96
N PHE A 201 -0.92 -13.19 16.54
CA PHE A 201 -2.16 -12.78 17.21
C PHE A 201 -3.38 -13.53 16.69
N GLU A 202 -4.46 -13.46 17.45
CA GLU A 202 -5.81 -13.83 17.04
C GLU A 202 -6.70 -12.59 17.06
N ALA A 203 -7.67 -12.50 16.14
CA ALA A 203 -8.64 -11.41 16.11
C ALA A 203 -9.50 -11.40 17.39
N ASP A 204 -9.81 -10.21 17.89
CA ASP A 204 -10.66 -10.02 19.07
C ASP A 204 -12.14 -10.13 18.72
N ALA A 205 -12.52 -9.83 17.48
CA ALA A 205 -13.83 -10.12 16.92
C ALA A 205 -13.71 -10.42 15.41
N HIS A 206 -14.70 -11.14 14.87
CA HIS A 206 -14.78 -11.45 13.45
C HIS A 206 -16.23 -11.31 12.96
N PHE A 207 -16.48 -10.31 12.14
CA PHE A 207 -17.79 -10.01 11.57
C PHE A 207 -17.93 -10.66 10.20
N THR A 208 -18.96 -11.50 10.02
CA THR A 208 -19.10 -12.39 8.85
C THR A 208 -20.42 -12.22 8.10
N GLU A 209 -21.13 -11.09 8.27
CA GLU A 209 -22.38 -10.84 7.54
C GLU A 209 -22.19 -10.42 6.08
N PHE A 210 -20.94 -10.31 5.62
CA PHE A 210 -20.55 -10.22 4.21
C PHE A 210 -19.38 -11.18 3.93
N GLY A 211 -19.11 -11.47 2.64
CA GLY A 211 -18.11 -12.46 2.27
C GLY A 211 -16.71 -11.88 2.09
N SER A 212 -16.52 -11.16 1.00
CA SER A 212 -15.28 -10.45 0.65
C SER A 212 -15.57 -8.96 0.57
N ALA A 213 -14.52 -8.14 0.68
CA ALA A 213 -14.64 -6.70 0.46
C ALA A 213 -13.34 -6.16 -0.13
N HIS A 214 -13.46 -5.12 -0.96
CA HIS A 214 -12.30 -4.46 -1.53
C HIS A 214 -11.68 -3.49 -0.53
N ASN A 215 -12.43 -2.47 -0.08
CA ASN A 215 -11.95 -1.49 0.88
C ASN A 215 -12.91 -1.28 2.07
N ILE A 216 -12.39 -0.65 3.13
CA ILE A 216 -13.12 -0.18 4.29
C ILE A 216 -12.78 1.29 4.54
N VAL A 217 -13.80 2.12 4.74
CA VAL A 217 -13.63 3.51 5.19
C VAL A 217 -14.39 3.73 6.49
N ILE A 218 -13.88 4.61 7.35
CA ILE A 218 -14.47 4.86 8.65
C ILE A 218 -14.70 6.35 8.83
N ASN A 219 -15.92 6.73 9.22
CA ASN A 219 -16.17 8.03 9.78
C ASN A 219 -16.07 7.92 11.31
N GLU A 220 -14.94 8.34 11.85
CA GLU A 220 -14.67 8.26 13.29
C GLU A 220 -15.67 9.06 14.13
N ALA A 221 -16.18 10.19 13.60
CA ALA A 221 -17.12 11.04 14.33
C ALA A 221 -18.47 10.36 14.57
N SER A 222 -18.92 9.53 13.64
CA SER A 222 -20.17 8.77 13.77
C SER A 222 -20.00 7.38 14.35
N GLY A 223 -18.80 6.80 14.26
CA GLY A 223 -18.50 5.42 14.64
C GLY A 223 -19.13 4.41 13.69
N TYR A 224 -19.11 4.71 12.39
CA TYR A 224 -19.51 3.81 11.32
C TYR A 224 -18.36 3.47 10.40
N ALA A 225 -18.25 2.18 10.06
CA ALA A 225 -17.47 1.70 8.95
C ALA A 225 -18.36 1.52 7.72
N TYR A 226 -17.81 1.83 6.55
CA TYR A 226 -18.43 1.67 5.25
C TYR A 226 -17.58 0.69 4.46
N ILE A 227 -18.16 -0.48 4.18
CA ILE A 227 -17.46 -1.55 3.46
C ILE A 227 -17.85 -1.43 1.99
N VAL A 228 -16.86 -1.25 1.11
CA VAL A 228 -17.07 -1.08 -0.33
C VAL A 228 -16.51 -2.27 -1.11
N GLY A 229 -17.01 -2.50 -2.31
CA GLY A 229 -16.67 -3.67 -3.11
C GLY A 229 -17.08 -5.00 -2.47
N ALA A 230 -18.07 -5.00 -1.57
CA ALA A 230 -18.45 -6.18 -0.80
C ALA A 230 -19.24 -7.20 -1.62
N GLY A 231 -18.73 -8.43 -1.69
CA GLY A 231 -19.41 -9.56 -2.32
C GLY A 231 -20.45 -10.24 -1.43
N GLY A 232 -21.45 -10.84 -2.06
CA GLY A 232 -22.45 -11.67 -1.36
C GLY A 232 -23.52 -10.89 -0.60
N THR A 233 -23.73 -9.61 -0.93
CA THR A 233 -24.71 -8.72 -0.29
C THR A 233 -25.78 -8.24 -1.27
N PRO A 234 -26.97 -7.79 -0.80
CA PRO A 234 -28.01 -7.28 -1.68
C PRO A 234 -27.70 -5.90 -2.29
N PHE A 235 -26.56 -5.28 -1.94
CA PHE A 235 -26.19 -3.92 -2.36
C PHE A 235 -25.29 -3.88 -3.59
N GLY A 236 -24.96 -5.04 -4.20
CA GLY A 236 -24.26 -5.11 -5.49
C GLY A 236 -22.82 -4.53 -5.49
N GLY A 237 -22.12 -4.63 -4.35
CA GLY A 237 -20.78 -4.05 -4.17
C GLY A 237 -20.79 -2.56 -3.75
N GLY A 238 -21.97 -1.95 -3.63
CA GLY A 238 -22.11 -0.61 -3.03
C GLY A 238 -21.87 -0.64 -1.51
N PRO A 239 -21.67 0.54 -0.88
CA PRO A 239 -21.29 0.64 0.52
C PRO A 239 -22.26 -0.05 1.48
N LEU A 240 -21.72 -0.88 2.39
CA LEU A 240 -22.44 -1.41 3.55
C LEU A 240 -22.18 -0.51 4.75
N PHE A 241 -23.21 -0.29 5.58
CA PHE A 241 -23.13 0.56 6.75
C PHE A 241 -23.03 -0.30 8.01
N ILE A 242 -21.87 -0.32 8.62
CA ILE A 242 -21.58 -1.12 9.82
C ILE A 242 -21.38 -0.20 11.01
N ASN A 243 -22.25 -0.30 12.00
CA ASN A 243 -22.09 0.39 13.27
C ASN A 243 -20.95 -0.28 14.06
N ILE A 244 -19.90 0.47 14.34
CA ILE A 244 -18.69 0.03 15.06
C ILE A 244 -18.47 0.81 16.37
N GLN A 245 -19.50 1.52 16.86
CA GLN A 245 -19.42 2.22 18.15
C GLN A 245 -19.06 1.30 19.31
N ASN A 246 -19.41 0.01 19.21
CA ASN A 246 -18.81 -1.05 19.98
C ASN A 246 -17.91 -1.90 19.04
N PRO A 247 -16.59 -1.67 19.04
CA PRO A 247 -15.67 -2.34 18.12
C PRO A 247 -15.75 -3.87 18.12
N LEU A 248 -16.02 -4.46 19.27
CA LEU A 248 -16.08 -5.93 19.44
C LEU A 248 -17.44 -6.54 19.11
N ALA A 249 -18.45 -5.71 18.79
CA ALA A 249 -19.77 -6.16 18.39
C ALA A 249 -20.33 -5.29 17.25
N PRO A 250 -19.70 -5.31 16.05
CA PRO A 250 -20.18 -4.59 14.88
C PRO A 250 -21.59 -5.05 14.47
N ILE A 251 -22.41 -4.13 13.94
CA ILE A 251 -23.79 -4.40 13.51
C ILE A 251 -24.00 -3.81 12.12
N MET A 252 -24.48 -4.61 11.16
CA MET A 252 -24.91 -4.12 9.87
C MET A 252 -26.27 -3.41 10.01
N GLU A 253 -26.31 -2.13 9.61
CA GLU A 253 -27.54 -1.32 9.71
C GLU A 253 -28.12 -0.93 8.37
N GLY A 254 -27.43 -1.21 7.26
CA GLY A 254 -27.93 -0.89 5.92
C GLY A 254 -26.85 -0.90 4.87
N GLY A 255 -27.10 -0.22 3.76
CA GLY A 255 -26.17 -0.05 2.66
C GLY A 255 -26.79 0.77 1.52
N LEU A 256 -25.96 1.16 0.56
CA LEU A 256 -26.35 1.94 -0.62
C LEU A 256 -26.02 1.17 -1.90
N GLY A 257 -27.03 0.49 -2.49
CA GLY A 257 -26.84 -0.24 -3.74
C GLY A 257 -27.18 0.55 -5.01
N GLU A 258 -27.92 1.67 -4.89
CA GLU A 258 -28.39 2.45 -6.04
C GLU A 258 -27.22 3.08 -6.84
N GLY A 259 -26.12 3.46 -6.17
CA GLY A 259 -24.91 3.98 -6.80
C GLY A 259 -24.13 2.97 -7.66
N GLY A 260 -24.43 1.67 -7.50
CA GLY A 260 -23.69 0.57 -8.10
C GLY A 260 -22.49 0.15 -7.24
N TYR A 261 -21.54 -0.56 -7.87
CA TYR A 261 -20.29 -0.94 -7.22
C TYR A 261 -19.50 0.30 -6.82
N SER A 262 -18.99 0.31 -5.61
CA SER A 262 -18.02 1.31 -5.12
C SER A 262 -16.68 0.62 -4.91
N HIS A 263 -15.65 1.13 -5.59
CA HIS A 263 -14.29 0.63 -5.42
C HIS A 263 -13.68 1.16 -4.12
N ASP A 264 -13.73 2.46 -3.93
CA ASP A 264 -13.33 3.14 -2.71
C ASP A 264 -14.31 4.26 -2.37
N ALA A 265 -14.18 4.87 -1.20
CA ALA A 265 -14.96 6.02 -0.77
C ALA A 265 -14.23 6.84 0.28
N GLN A 266 -14.69 8.08 0.48
CA GLN A 266 -14.45 8.81 1.72
C GLN A 266 -15.79 9.17 2.35
N VAL A 267 -15.90 9.05 3.67
CA VAL A 267 -17.12 9.43 4.42
C VAL A 267 -16.77 10.41 5.52
N VAL A 268 -17.43 11.55 5.51
CA VAL A 268 -17.15 12.65 6.43
C VAL A 268 -18.41 13.15 7.14
N SER A 269 -18.24 13.66 8.35
CA SER A 269 -19.20 14.58 8.96
C SER A 269 -18.99 15.95 8.34
N TYR A 270 -19.81 16.30 7.38
CA TYR A 270 -19.58 17.43 6.48
C TYR A 270 -19.68 18.78 7.19
N ASP A 271 -18.62 19.57 7.07
CA ASP A 271 -18.50 20.95 7.55
C ASP A 271 -17.94 21.87 6.44
N GLY A 272 -18.36 21.60 5.21
CA GLY A 272 -17.91 22.31 4.01
C GLY A 272 -18.80 23.48 3.61
N PRO A 273 -18.57 24.05 2.40
CA PRO A 273 -19.21 25.28 1.94
C PRO A 273 -20.71 25.13 1.62
N ASP A 274 -21.19 23.93 1.30
CA ASP A 274 -22.61 23.70 1.00
C ASP A 274 -23.46 23.63 2.28
N LEU A 275 -24.13 24.70 2.60
CA LEU A 275 -24.88 24.84 3.85
C LEU A 275 -26.13 23.94 3.95
N ASP A 276 -26.62 23.41 2.85
CA ASP A 276 -27.79 22.51 2.83
C ASP A 276 -27.42 21.15 3.42
N TYR A 277 -26.13 20.81 3.40
CA TYR A 277 -25.60 19.54 3.92
C TYR A 277 -24.75 19.70 5.19
N LEU A 278 -24.67 20.88 5.77
CA LEU A 278 -23.89 21.11 6.98
C LEU A 278 -24.32 20.16 8.12
N GLY A 279 -23.34 19.47 8.72
CA GLY A 279 -23.56 18.49 9.77
C GLY A 279 -24.18 17.16 9.31
N LYS A 280 -24.33 16.95 8.00
CA LYS A 280 -24.72 15.66 7.43
C LYS A 280 -23.51 14.74 7.31
N GLU A 281 -23.79 13.47 7.26
CA GLU A 281 -22.76 12.47 6.93
C GLU A 281 -22.79 12.23 5.42
N ILE A 282 -21.73 12.66 4.77
CA ILE A 282 -21.60 12.63 3.32
C ILE A 282 -20.59 11.57 2.92
N LEU A 283 -21.02 10.66 2.05
CA LEU A 283 -20.21 9.67 1.39
C LEU A 283 -19.90 10.15 -0.03
N ILE A 284 -18.63 10.10 -0.42
CA ILE A 284 -18.21 10.24 -1.81
C ILE A 284 -17.57 8.93 -2.22
N GLY A 285 -18.23 8.21 -3.13
CA GLY A 285 -17.79 6.93 -3.65
C GLY A 285 -17.11 7.07 -5.00
N SER A 286 -15.97 6.42 -5.14
CA SER A 286 -15.26 6.21 -6.41
C SER A 286 -15.76 4.90 -7.01
N ASN A 287 -16.61 4.99 -8.04
CA ASN A 287 -17.43 3.89 -8.52
C ASN A 287 -17.03 3.48 -9.95
N GLU A 288 -15.74 3.21 -10.18
CA GLU A 288 -15.14 2.75 -11.46
C GLU A 288 -15.35 3.72 -12.64
N ASP A 289 -16.60 4.04 -12.98
CA ASP A 289 -16.98 4.87 -14.13
C ASP A 289 -17.58 6.23 -13.75
N LYS A 290 -17.57 6.57 -12.45
CA LYS A 290 -18.19 7.79 -11.90
C LYS A 290 -17.81 8.04 -10.45
N VAL A 291 -18.03 9.26 -10.00
CA VAL A 291 -18.08 9.61 -8.57
C VAL A 291 -19.54 9.71 -8.14
N VAL A 292 -19.89 9.15 -6.98
CA VAL A 292 -21.25 9.20 -6.41
C VAL A 292 -21.20 9.95 -5.08
N ILE A 293 -22.00 11.01 -4.95
CA ILE A 293 -22.13 11.76 -3.70
C ILE A 293 -23.46 11.40 -3.05
N ALA A 294 -23.42 10.99 -1.79
CA ALA A 294 -24.62 10.55 -1.07
C ALA A 294 -24.69 11.07 0.37
N ASN A 295 -25.88 11.44 0.81
CA ASN A 295 -26.17 11.68 2.22
C ASN A 295 -26.56 10.34 2.88
N VAL A 296 -25.68 9.88 3.78
CA VAL A 296 -25.82 8.61 4.51
C VAL A 296 -26.09 8.82 6.00
N SER A 297 -26.56 10.01 6.38
CA SER A 297 -26.91 10.32 7.78
C SER A 297 -27.99 9.39 8.34
N ASP A 298 -28.99 9.06 7.52
CA ASP A 298 -29.99 8.03 7.84
C ASP A 298 -29.60 6.71 7.17
N LYS A 299 -29.08 5.78 7.98
CA LYS A 299 -28.59 4.48 7.49
C LYS A 299 -29.70 3.60 6.89
N SER A 300 -30.95 3.87 7.26
CA SER A 300 -32.13 3.16 6.73
C SER A 300 -32.67 3.76 5.43
N ASN A 301 -32.29 5.00 5.13
CA ASN A 301 -32.77 5.72 3.94
C ASN A 301 -31.66 6.65 3.38
N PRO A 302 -30.54 6.09 2.88
CA PRO A 302 -29.49 6.89 2.23
C PRO A 302 -30.02 7.53 0.94
N ILE A 303 -29.54 8.72 0.62
CA ILE A 303 -30.00 9.49 -0.54
C ILE A 303 -28.79 9.87 -1.40
N ILE A 304 -28.79 9.46 -2.67
CA ILE A 304 -27.84 9.98 -3.65
C ILE A 304 -28.17 11.45 -3.92
N ILE A 305 -27.21 12.33 -3.69
CA ILE A 305 -27.27 13.76 -3.94
C ILE A 305 -27.00 14.01 -5.42
N SER A 306 -25.85 13.55 -5.89
CA SER A 306 -25.40 13.73 -7.27
C SER A 306 -24.48 12.64 -7.74
N THR A 307 -24.21 12.63 -9.04
CA THR A 307 -23.26 11.73 -9.69
C THR A 307 -22.47 12.49 -10.72
N ILE A 308 -21.14 12.31 -10.73
CA ILE A 308 -20.24 12.98 -11.64
C ILE A 308 -19.63 11.95 -12.59
N GLN A 309 -19.63 12.27 -13.88
CA GLN A 309 -18.83 11.59 -14.89
C GLN A 309 -17.87 12.62 -15.53
N TYR A 310 -16.74 12.18 -16.00
CA TYR A 310 -15.74 13.00 -16.66
C TYR A 310 -15.28 12.35 -17.96
N THR A 311 -14.45 13.03 -18.72
CA THR A 311 -13.95 12.49 -20.00
C THR A 311 -12.72 11.61 -19.77
N ASN A 312 -12.55 10.61 -20.64
CA ASN A 312 -11.39 9.72 -20.59
C ASN A 312 -11.28 8.96 -19.25
N ILE A 313 -12.37 8.41 -18.77
CA ILE A 313 -12.39 7.55 -17.60
C ILE A 313 -11.67 6.25 -17.96
N GLY A 314 -10.60 5.92 -17.22
CA GLY A 314 -9.99 4.60 -17.17
C GLY A 314 -10.63 3.77 -16.05
N TYR A 315 -10.48 4.25 -14.81
CA TYR A 315 -11.04 3.62 -13.61
C TYR A 315 -11.09 4.62 -12.46
N THR A 316 -12.25 5.19 -12.15
CA THR A 316 -12.43 6.08 -11.00
C THR A 316 -12.12 5.31 -9.72
N HIS A 317 -10.91 5.50 -9.17
CA HIS A 317 -10.30 4.62 -8.20
C HIS A 317 -10.52 5.05 -6.77
N GLN A 318 -9.94 6.19 -6.38
CA GLN A 318 -9.94 6.71 -5.01
C GLN A 318 -10.00 8.24 -5.05
N GLY A 319 -10.53 8.85 -4.01
CA GLY A 319 -10.49 10.29 -3.90
C GLY A 319 -10.52 10.77 -2.45
N TRP A 320 -10.03 12.00 -2.23
CA TRP A 320 -9.92 12.58 -0.91
C TRP A 320 -10.25 14.07 -0.92
N PHE A 321 -10.97 14.53 0.13
CA PHE A 321 -11.27 15.94 0.32
C PHE A 321 -10.03 16.75 0.72
N THR A 322 -9.99 18.02 0.30
CA THR A 322 -9.22 19.05 1.00
C THR A 322 -9.81 19.31 2.40
N GLU A 323 -9.02 19.83 3.34
CA GLU A 323 -9.46 20.04 4.73
C GLU A 323 -10.71 20.91 4.89
N ASN A 324 -10.96 21.83 3.95
CA ASN A 324 -12.15 22.68 3.95
C ASN A 324 -13.36 22.04 3.27
N PHE A 325 -13.28 20.77 2.87
CA PHE A 325 -14.31 20.00 2.14
C PHE A 325 -14.82 20.66 0.85
N ARG A 326 -14.08 21.62 0.29
CA ARG A 326 -14.49 22.25 -0.96
C ARG A 326 -14.03 21.50 -2.18
N TYR A 327 -12.80 21.02 -2.19
CA TYR A 327 -12.28 20.27 -3.32
C TYR A 327 -12.16 18.81 -2.98
N PHE A 328 -12.49 17.97 -3.95
CA PHE A 328 -12.28 16.53 -3.90
C PHE A 328 -11.32 16.13 -5.02
N ILE A 329 -10.19 15.56 -4.64
CA ILE A 329 -9.13 15.15 -5.56
C ILE A 329 -9.31 13.67 -5.85
N VAL A 330 -9.44 13.29 -7.11
CA VAL A 330 -9.73 11.92 -7.55
C VAL A 330 -8.60 11.41 -8.43
N GLY A 331 -8.11 10.20 -8.15
CA GLY A 331 -7.24 9.40 -9.02
C GLY A 331 -8.06 8.54 -9.99
N ASP A 332 -7.53 8.35 -11.20
CA ASP A 332 -8.08 7.45 -12.24
C ASP A 332 -7.03 6.40 -12.58
N GLU A 333 -7.02 5.29 -11.86
CA GLU A 333 -5.92 4.31 -11.82
C GLU A 333 -5.50 3.73 -13.19
N LEU A 334 -6.37 3.73 -14.17
CA LEU A 334 -6.08 3.02 -15.43
C LEU A 334 -5.88 3.93 -16.64
N ASP A 335 -5.95 5.23 -16.48
CA ASP A 335 -5.87 6.14 -17.62
C ASP A 335 -4.46 6.25 -18.21
N GLU A 336 -3.39 6.12 -17.42
CA GLU A 336 -2.03 6.03 -17.94
C GLU A 336 -1.85 4.80 -18.83
N ARG A 337 -2.41 3.66 -18.39
CA ARG A 337 -2.34 2.40 -19.14
C ARG A 337 -3.22 2.41 -20.38
N ASP A 338 -4.46 2.85 -20.27
CA ASP A 338 -5.49 2.67 -21.29
C ASP A 338 -5.51 3.83 -22.29
N ILE A 339 -5.07 5.01 -21.88
CA ILE A 339 -5.05 6.23 -22.70
C ILE A 339 -3.62 6.64 -23.09
N GLY A 340 -2.62 6.28 -22.24
CA GLY A 340 -1.20 6.58 -22.48
C GLY A 340 -0.84 8.03 -22.17
N ILE A 341 -1.41 8.57 -21.10
CA ILE A 341 -1.08 9.89 -20.55
C ILE A 341 -0.16 9.76 -19.33
N ASN A 342 0.30 10.87 -18.79
CA ASN A 342 0.97 10.88 -17.50
C ASN A 342 -0.07 10.80 -16.37
N THR A 343 0.39 10.39 -15.17
CA THR A 343 -0.38 10.40 -13.91
C THR A 343 -1.30 11.61 -13.84
N ARG A 344 -2.60 11.37 -13.61
CA ARG A 344 -3.62 12.43 -13.64
C ARG A 344 -4.47 12.42 -12.37
N SER A 345 -4.56 13.55 -11.70
CA SER A 345 -5.58 13.75 -10.65
C SER A 345 -6.64 14.74 -11.15
N LEU A 346 -7.91 14.42 -10.89
CA LEU A 346 -9.06 15.24 -11.24
C LEU A 346 -9.54 16.02 -10.02
N ILE A 347 -9.67 17.33 -10.13
CA ILE A 347 -10.04 18.20 -9.02
C ILE A 347 -11.47 18.68 -9.21
N PHE A 348 -12.38 18.18 -8.38
CA PHE A 348 -13.78 18.59 -8.37
C PHE A 348 -14.00 19.69 -7.34
N ASP A 349 -14.63 20.81 -7.76
CA ASP A 349 -15.15 21.83 -6.85
C ASP A 349 -16.55 21.38 -6.37
N LEU A 350 -16.66 21.13 -5.08
CA LEU A 350 -17.86 20.68 -4.38
C LEU A 350 -18.49 21.78 -3.53
N ASN A 351 -18.36 23.02 -3.97
CA ASN A 351 -19.04 24.15 -3.33
C ASN A 351 -20.57 23.99 -3.29
N ASP A 352 -21.12 23.19 -4.19
CA ASP A 352 -22.52 22.78 -4.29
C ASP A 352 -22.53 21.26 -4.57
N LEU A 353 -22.93 20.45 -3.57
CA LEU A 353 -22.94 18.98 -3.67
C LEU A 353 -24.00 18.46 -4.63
N ASP A 354 -25.06 19.24 -4.91
CA ASP A 354 -26.07 18.89 -5.91
C ASP A 354 -25.57 19.14 -7.35
N ASN A 355 -24.63 20.07 -7.53
CA ASN A 355 -24.09 20.49 -8.82
C ASN A 355 -22.54 20.56 -8.82
N PRO A 356 -21.84 19.47 -8.51
CA PRO A 356 -20.39 19.44 -8.49
C PRO A 356 -19.80 19.68 -9.89
N VAL A 357 -18.65 20.32 -9.98
CA VAL A 357 -17.99 20.63 -11.25
C VAL A 357 -16.54 20.17 -11.26
N LEU A 358 -16.07 19.64 -12.39
CA LEU A 358 -14.64 19.46 -12.63
C LEU A 358 -13.99 20.83 -12.76
N SER A 359 -13.16 21.20 -11.80
CA SER A 359 -12.46 22.49 -11.77
C SER A 359 -11.27 22.51 -12.74
N PHE A 360 -10.38 21.51 -12.60
CA PHE A 360 -9.22 21.33 -13.47
C PHE A 360 -8.65 19.91 -13.30
N GLU A 361 -7.62 19.61 -14.06
CA GLU A 361 -6.83 18.37 -13.96
C GLU A 361 -5.38 18.72 -13.63
N TYR A 362 -4.79 18.00 -12.68
CA TYR A 362 -3.35 18.01 -12.46
C TYR A 362 -2.74 16.87 -13.28
N ILE A 363 -1.66 17.16 -14.00
CA ILE A 363 -0.91 16.17 -14.76
C ILE A 363 0.51 16.07 -14.20
N GLY A 364 0.88 14.89 -13.75
CA GLY A 364 2.20 14.59 -13.22
C GLY A 364 3.31 14.57 -14.26
N THR A 365 4.53 14.33 -13.81
CA THR A 365 5.73 14.41 -14.65
C THR A 365 6.15 13.07 -15.26
N ASN A 366 5.53 11.96 -14.83
CA ASN A 366 5.84 10.59 -15.28
C ASN A 366 4.55 9.84 -15.65
N SER A 367 4.67 8.62 -16.17
CA SER A 367 3.56 7.78 -16.62
C SER A 367 3.26 6.61 -15.68
N SER A 368 3.75 6.66 -14.44
CA SER A 368 3.40 5.66 -13.44
C SER A 368 1.93 5.78 -13.08
N ILE A 369 1.28 4.66 -12.92
CA ILE A 369 -0.12 4.59 -12.49
C ILE A 369 -0.25 5.19 -11.08
N ASP A 370 -1.24 6.06 -10.88
CA ASP A 370 -1.60 6.55 -9.55
C ASP A 370 -2.49 5.55 -8.80
N HIS A 371 -2.48 5.61 -7.48
CA HIS A 371 -3.27 4.74 -6.63
C HIS A 371 -3.94 5.55 -5.51
N ASN A 372 -3.57 5.36 -4.25
CA ASN A 372 -4.19 6.06 -3.13
C ASN A 372 -3.57 7.44 -2.89
N GLY A 373 -4.42 8.43 -2.59
CA GLY A 373 -3.96 9.78 -2.28
C GLY A 373 -4.69 10.42 -1.11
N TYR A 374 -3.96 11.18 -0.27
CA TYR A 374 -4.48 11.79 0.95
C TYR A 374 -3.99 13.22 1.11
N THR A 375 -4.84 14.09 1.63
CA THR A 375 -4.48 15.48 1.94
C THR A 375 -4.11 15.65 3.41
N VAL A 376 -3.07 16.44 3.68
CA VAL A 376 -2.69 16.91 5.01
C VAL A 376 -2.28 18.36 4.89
N GLY A 377 -3.07 19.28 5.45
CA GLY A 377 -2.88 20.70 5.25
C GLY A 377 -2.90 21.08 3.76
N ASP A 378 -1.86 21.77 3.33
CA ASP A 378 -1.68 22.19 1.94
C ASP A 378 -0.93 21.16 1.07
N SER A 379 -0.75 19.94 1.53
CA SER A 379 -0.08 18.86 0.78
C SER A 379 -1.07 17.74 0.41
N TYR A 380 -0.97 17.27 -0.83
CA TYR A 380 -1.59 16.02 -1.30
C TYR A 380 -0.50 14.98 -1.51
N PHE A 381 -0.58 13.89 -0.76
CA PHE A 381 0.34 12.75 -0.84
C PHE A 381 -0.28 11.68 -1.72
N LEU A 382 0.36 11.40 -2.84
CA LEU A 382 -0.10 10.44 -3.84
C LEU A 382 0.84 9.23 -3.86
N ALA A 383 0.30 8.04 -3.65
CA ALA A 383 0.95 6.79 -3.99
C ALA A 383 0.88 6.60 -5.51
N SER A 384 2.01 6.35 -6.15
CA SER A 384 2.11 6.26 -7.60
C SER A 384 2.99 5.07 -7.98
N TYR A 385 2.48 3.88 -7.75
CA TYR A 385 3.13 2.57 -7.98
C TYR A 385 4.66 2.65 -8.19
N ARG A 386 5.13 2.56 -9.45
CA ARG A 386 6.56 2.58 -9.83
C ARG A 386 7.24 3.94 -9.68
N ALA A 387 6.52 4.99 -9.32
CA ALA A 387 7.10 6.29 -9.07
C ALA A 387 7.17 6.66 -7.57
N GLY A 388 6.81 5.73 -6.69
CA GLY A 388 6.88 5.95 -5.26
C GLY A 388 5.77 6.84 -4.71
N ILE A 389 6.04 7.61 -3.66
CA ILE A 389 5.13 8.64 -3.17
C ILE A 389 5.49 10.01 -3.76
N ARG A 390 4.47 10.82 -4.05
CA ARG A 390 4.61 12.18 -4.54
C ARG A 390 3.91 13.14 -3.57
N GLU A 391 4.60 14.20 -3.11
CA GLU A 391 4.00 15.30 -2.39
C GLU A 391 3.69 16.44 -3.37
N ILE A 392 2.44 16.81 -3.43
CA ILE A 392 1.93 17.84 -4.34
C ILE A 392 1.37 18.98 -3.50
N ASP A 393 1.93 20.18 -3.65
CA ASP A 393 1.44 21.42 -3.03
C ASP A 393 0.09 21.79 -3.65
N ILE A 394 -0.94 21.88 -2.80
CA ILE A 394 -2.31 22.26 -3.13
C ILE A 394 -2.72 23.62 -2.54
N SER A 395 -1.77 24.39 -1.99
CA SER A 395 -2.05 25.69 -1.35
C SER A 395 -2.71 26.72 -2.30
N ASP A 396 -2.49 26.57 -3.61
CA ASP A 396 -3.04 27.45 -4.66
C ASP A 396 -4.12 26.75 -5.51
N ILE A 397 -4.77 25.71 -4.97
CA ILE A 397 -5.80 24.90 -5.65
C ILE A 397 -7.00 25.75 -6.14
N GLU A 398 -7.34 26.83 -5.43
CA GLU A 398 -8.40 27.75 -5.83
C GLU A 398 -8.08 28.49 -7.14
N ASN A 399 -6.80 28.69 -7.46
CA ASN A 399 -6.35 29.25 -8.71
C ASN A 399 -6.00 28.18 -9.76
N GLN A 400 -6.46 26.95 -9.55
CA GLN A 400 -6.23 25.81 -10.44
C GLN A 400 -4.75 25.48 -10.60
N SER A 401 -3.98 25.58 -9.53
CA SER A 401 -2.55 25.31 -9.50
C SER A 401 -2.22 24.27 -8.45
N MET A 402 -1.50 23.23 -8.90
CA MET A 402 -0.90 22.21 -8.05
C MET A 402 0.54 21.94 -8.53
N THR A 403 1.47 21.71 -7.63
CA THR A 403 2.88 21.56 -7.97
C THR A 403 3.53 20.44 -7.15
N GLU A 404 4.19 19.49 -7.80
CA GLU A 404 5.01 18.48 -7.10
C GLU A 404 6.18 19.18 -6.41
N VAL A 405 6.31 18.97 -5.11
CA VAL A 405 7.32 19.62 -4.25
C VAL A 405 8.28 18.63 -3.60
N GLY A 406 7.96 17.34 -3.62
CA GLY A 406 8.80 16.30 -3.06
C GLY A 406 8.37 14.90 -3.49
N PHE A 407 9.30 13.96 -3.37
CA PHE A 407 9.00 12.53 -3.61
C PHE A 407 10.01 11.61 -2.93
N PHE A 408 9.59 10.37 -2.73
CA PHE A 408 10.45 9.25 -2.39
C PHE A 408 10.02 8.04 -3.24
N ASP A 409 10.95 7.53 -4.04
CA ASP A 409 10.67 6.47 -5.00
C ASP A 409 11.24 5.14 -4.50
N THR A 410 10.34 4.19 -4.19
CA THR A 410 10.71 2.86 -3.70
C THR A 410 11.04 1.89 -4.83
N TYR A 411 10.78 2.26 -6.10
CA TYR A 411 10.97 1.43 -7.29
C TYR A 411 11.97 2.08 -8.26
N PRO A 412 13.28 2.02 -7.95
CA PRO A 412 14.31 2.80 -8.66
C PRO A 412 14.56 2.36 -10.12
N GLU A 413 13.97 1.25 -10.57
CA GLU A 413 14.21 0.68 -11.90
C GLU A 413 13.61 1.54 -13.02
N ASN A 414 12.42 2.08 -12.83
CA ASN A 414 11.76 2.97 -13.79
C ASN A 414 10.42 3.50 -13.24
N ASN A 415 9.90 4.57 -13.88
CA ASN A 415 8.60 5.18 -13.56
C ASN A 415 7.59 4.94 -14.71
N GLU A 416 7.69 3.80 -15.39
CA GLU A 416 6.77 3.42 -16.47
C GLU A 416 5.45 2.87 -15.89
N THR A 417 4.44 2.78 -16.74
CA THR A 417 3.14 2.20 -16.41
C THR A 417 3.27 0.74 -15.94
N GLY A 418 2.78 0.44 -14.75
CA GLY A 418 2.79 -0.90 -14.16
C GLY A 418 2.29 -0.89 -12.72
N PHE A 419 2.04 -2.07 -12.17
CA PHE A 419 1.43 -2.28 -10.84
C PHE A 419 2.42 -2.82 -9.80
N ASP A 420 3.72 -2.55 -9.96
CA ASP A 420 4.76 -2.85 -8.97
C ASP A 420 5.05 -1.60 -8.14
N GLY A 421 5.67 -1.74 -6.96
CA GLY A 421 6.07 -0.62 -6.11
C GLY A 421 4.99 -0.20 -5.11
N VAL A 422 4.74 1.09 -4.97
CA VAL A 422 3.92 1.63 -3.88
C VAL A 422 2.42 1.37 -4.05
N TRP A 423 1.83 0.70 -3.05
CA TRP A 423 0.38 0.53 -2.94
C TRP A 423 -0.27 1.69 -2.20
N ASN A 424 0.24 2.07 -1.04
CA ASN A 424 -0.37 3.06 -0.17
C ASN A 424 0.64 3.95 0.54
N VAL A 425 0.19 5.14 0.94
CA VAL A 425 0.91 6.11 1.76
C VAL A 425 0.06 6.51 2.96
N TYR A 426 0.65 6.54 4.16
CA TYR A 426 -0.01 7.04 5.37
C TYR A 426 0.76 8.25 5.92
N PRO A 427 0.29 9.49 5.67
CA PRO A 427 1.02 10.71 6.01
C PRO A 427 0.54 11.39 7.31
N PHE A 428 -0.27 10.73 8.14
CA PHE A 428 -1.02 11.39 9.23
C PHE A 428 -0.32 11.38 10.60
N PHE A 429 0.88 10.84 10.71
CA PHE A 429 1.58 10.82 11.99
C PHE A 429 2.07 12.20 12.41
N THR A 430 1.85 12.54 13.70
CA THR A 430 2.26 13.84 14.25
C THR A 430 3.78 14.01 14.38
N SER A 431 4.53 12.91 14.36
CA SER A 431 6.00 12.94 14.29
C SER A 431 6.52 13.44 12.94
N GLY A 432 5.65 13.47 11.92
CA GLY A 432 6.00 13.73 10.53
C GLY A 432 6.63 12.53 9.82
N GLN A 433 6.58 11.35 10.42
CA GLN A 433 6.90 10.11 9.73
C GLN A 433 5.79 9.74 8.76
N ILE A 434 6.14 9.26 7.60
CA ILE A 434 5.23 8.79 6.56
C ILE A 434 5.51 7.31 6.33
N VAL A 435 4.45 6.51 6.42
CA VAL A 435 4.50 5.08 6.11
C VAL A 435 4.16 4.87 4.65
N ILE A 436 4.93 4.04 3.99
CA ILE A 436 4.73 3.60 2.60
C ILE A 436 4.69 2.08 2.61
N SER A 437 3.63 1.50 2.06
CA SER A 437 3.58 0.07 1.77
C SER A 437 3.88 -0.18 0.30
N ASP A 438 4.86 -1.05 0.05
CA ASP A 438 5.30 -1.45 -1.27
C ASP A 438 4.95 -2.92 -1.52
N ILE A 439 4.41 -3.23 -2.71
CA ILE A 439 3.93 -4.55 -3.10
C ILE A 439 5.05 -5.58 -3.04
N ASP A 440 6.23 -5.21 -3.52
CA ASP A 440 7.33 -6.12 -3.76
C ASP A 440 8.39 -6.05 -2.66
N ARG A 441 8.49 -4.89 -1.98
CA ARG A 441 9.59 -4.60 -1.05
C ARG A 441 9.18 -4.52 0.42
N GLY A 442 7.92 -4.21 0.73
CA GLY A 442 7.42 -4.20 2.11
C GLY A 442 7.18 -2.79 2.68
N LEU A 443 7.72 -2.48 3.84
CA LEU A 443 7.47 -1.25 4.58
C LEU A 443 8.64 -0.28 4.47
N PHE A 444 8.36 0.93 3.99
CA PHE A 444 9.26 2.06 4.13
C PHE A 444 8.69 3.09 5.11
N VAL A 445 9.55 3.68 5.90
CA VAL A 445 9.23 4.85 6.73
C VAL A 445 10.13 5.99 6.26
N VAL A 446 9.54 7.06 5.80
CA VAL A 446 10.27 8.24 5.33
C VAL A 446 9.89 9.47 6.13
N LYS A 447 10.73 10.48 6.09
CA LYS A 447 10.49 11.76 6.74
C LYS A 447 11.01 12.89 5.88
N LYS A 448 10.35 14.05 5.93
CA LYS A 448 10.80 15.25 5.24
C LYS A 448 12.21 15.62 5.69
N SER A 449 13.11 15.85 4.73
CA SER A 449 14.50 16.26 4.97
C SER A 449 14.55 17.61 5.70
N ASN A 450 15.52 17.78 6.61
CA ASN A 450 15.66 19.01 7.41
C ASN A 450 16.26 20.16 6.61
#